data_30a671390ab844c5e95e0f386b592268
#
_entry.id   30a671390ab844c5e95e0f386b592268
#
_cell.length_a   1.000
_cell.length_b   1.000
_cell.length_c   1.000
_cell.angle_alpha   90.00
_cell.angle_beta   90.00
_cell.angle_gamma   90.00
#
_symmetry.space_group_name_H-M   'P 1'
#
loop_
_entity.id
_entity.type
_entity.pdbx_description
1 polymer ?
#
loop_
_entity_poly.entity_id
_entity_poly.type
_entity_poly.pdbx_seq_one_letter_code
_entity_poly.pdbx_strand_id
1 'polypeptide(L)'
;MKGPYLFSSLNAYNESKFKSPKLVQLFNRFATYNGSNPYKAPAMISLISHLEQNEGVFYPKGGMISITNALYQLSLKLGVSYTFGASVEQIVNANHAVRGVIVNKQKIDADIIVSNMDVYY
;
A
#
# COMPACT_ATOMS: atom_id res chain seq x y z
N MET A 1 -16.55 -22.59 3.56
CA MET A 1 -15.27 -23.06 4.13
C MET A 1 -14.96 -22.22 5.38
N LYS A 2 -15.16 -22.75 6.58
CA LYS A 2 -14.70 -22.13 7.82
C LYS A 2 -13.23 -22.53 8.00
N GLY A 3 -12.31 -21.82 7.37
CA GLY A 3 -10.90 -22.09 7.53
C GLY A 3 -10.37 -21.55 8.87
N PRO A 4 -9.55 -22.30 9.60
CA PRO A 4 -8.92 -21.84 10.83
C PRO A 4 -8.01 -20.61 10.65
N TYR A 5 -7.77 -20.21 9.41
CA TYR A 5 -6.88 -19.13 9.02
C TYR A 5 -7.34 -17.73 9.38
N LEU A 6 -8.66 -17.49 9.41
CA LEU A 6 -9.20 -16.15 9.65
C LEU A 6 -9.11 -15.70 11.12
N PHE A 7 -8.98 -16.65 12.05
CA PHE A 7 -9.07 -16.38 13.49
C PHE A 7 -7.84 -16.80 14.29
N SER A 8 -6.83 -17.41 13.66
CA SER A 8 -5.58 -17.79 14.33
C SER A 8 -4.47 -16.77 14.07
N SER A 9 -3.49 -16.71 14.98
CA SER A 9 -2.26 -15.97 14.70
C SER A 9 -1.40 -16.69 13.66
N LEU A 10 -0.52 -15.95 12.99
CA LEU A 10 0.45 -16.52 12.06
C LEU A 10 1.32 -17.58 12.75
N ASN A 11 1.75 -17.34 14.00
CA ASN A 11 2.52 -18.31 14.77
C ASN A 11 1.75 -19.61 15.00
N ALA A 12 0.51 -19.53 15.51
CA ALA A 12 -0.31 -20.72 15.76
C ALA A 12 -0.58 -21.51 14.47
N TYR A 13 -0.78 -20.82 13.36
CA TYR A 13 -0.90 -21.46 12.06
C TYR A 13 0.37 -22.20 11.67
N ASN A 14 1.54 -21.55 11.78
CA ASN A 14 2.82 -22.16 11.43
C ASN A 14 3.16 -23.36 12.34
N GLU A 15 2.89 -23.28 13.64
CA GLU A 15 3.01 -24.42 14.58
C GLU A 15 2.12 -25.60 14.17
N SER A 16 0.94 -25.33 13.64
CA SER A 16 0.05 -26.40 13.14
C SER A 16 0.56 -27.10 11.89
N LYS A 17 1.47 -26.46 11.14
CA LYS A 17 2.03 -26.96 9.88
C LYS A 17 3.43 -27.56 10.00
N PHE A 18 4.25 -27.02 10.89
CA PHE A 18 5.65 -27.38 11.02
C PHE A 18 5.96 -27.98 12.41
N LYS A 19 6.59 -29.14 12.41
CA LYS A 19 7.08 -29.77 13.64
C LYS A 19 8.39 -29.12 14.15
N SER A 20 9.16 -28.51 13.26
CA SER A 20 10.44 -27.89 13.60
C SER A 20 10.24 -26.45 14.08
N PRO A 21 10.69 -26.09 15.30
CA PRO A 21 10.61 -24.71 15.78
C PRO A 21 11.37 -23.72 14.88
N LYS A 22 12.44 -24.16 14.23
CA LYS A 22 13.21 -23.35 13.28
C LYS A 22 12.39 -23.00 12.03
N LEU A 23 11.57 -23.93 11.54
CA LEU A 23 10.67 -23.65 10.43
C LEU A 23 9.54 -22.71 10.85
N VAL A 24 8.99 -22.89 12.04
CA VAL A 24 7.99 -21.95 12.59
C VAL A 24 8.57 -20.54 12.64
N GLN A 25 9.78 -20.39 13.18
CA GLN A 25 10.48 -19.10 13.24
C GLN A 25 10.73 -18.52 11.84
N LEU A 26 11.18 -19.34 10.90
CA LEU A 26 11.44 -18.93 9.52
C LEU A 26 10.17 -18.37 8.86
N PHE A 27 9.04 -19.04 9.01
CA PHE A 27 7.77 -18.59 8.40
C PHE A 27 7.10 -17.47 9.20
N ASN A 28 7.36 -17.34 10.50
CA ASN A 28 6.92 -16.20 11.30
C ASN A 28 7.55 -14.87 10.84
N ARG A 29 8.71 -14.89 10.18
CA ARG A 29 9.34 -13.67 9.64
C ARG A 29 8.44 -12.93 8.65
N PHE A 30 7.49 -13.61 7.99
CA PHE A 30 6.58 -12.96 7.06
C PHE A 30 5.69 -11.89 7.70
N ALA A 31 5.52 -11.90 9.02
CA ALA A 31 4.85 -10.81 9.74
C ALA A 31 5.60 -9.47 9.62
N THR A 32 6.92 -9.49 9.33
CA THR A 32 7.72 -8.27 9.19
C THR A 32 7.40 -7.45 7.94
N TYR A 33 6.70 -8.03 6.95
CA TYR A 33 6.28 -7.31 5.74
C TYR A 33 5.42 -6.08 6.05
N ASN A 34 4.67 -6.11 7.13
CA ASN A 34 3.86 -4.98 7.61
C ASN A 34 4.23 -4.56 9.05
N GLY A 35 5.43 -4.92 9.53
CA GLY A 35 5.89 -4.57 10.87
C GLY A 35 5.11 -5.22 12.01
N SER A 36 4.41 -6.33 11.74
CA SER A 36 3.55 -6.99 12.73
C SER A 36 4.30 -8.04 13.56
N ASN A 37 3.76 -8.29 14.75
CA ASN A 37 4.19 -9.39 15.62
C ASN A 37 3.48 -10.70 15.19
N PRO A 38 4.19 -11.79 14.85
CA PRO A 38 3.58 -13.04 14.36
C PRO A 38 2.63 -13.72 15.36
N TYR A 39 2.78 -13.45 16.65
CA TYR A 39 1.89 -13.97 17.70
C TYR A 39 0.54 -13.25 17.75
N LYS A 40 0.42 -12.08 17.12
CA LYS A 40 -0.79 -11.26 17.06
C LYS A 40 -1.31 -11.09 15.63
N ALA A 41 -0.43 -11.14 14.65
CA ALA A 41 -0.76 -10.98 13.23
C ALA A 41 -1.64 -12.13 12.75
N PRO A 42 -2.64 -11.88 11.89
CA PRO A 42 -3.52 -12.92 11.38
C PRO A 42 -2.76 -13.92 10.50
N ALA A 43 -3.16 -15.19 10.56
CA ALA A 43 -2.57 -16.26 9.75
C ALA A 43 -2.65 -16.01 8.24
N MET A 44 -3.53 -15.11 7.79
CA MET A 44 -3.68 -14.71 6.39
C MET A 44 -2.38 -14.14 5.81
N ILE A 45 -1.44 -13.64 6.64
CA ILE A 45 -0.11 -13.21 6.21
C ILE A 45 0.71 -14.37 5.59
N SER A 46 0.38 -15.63 5.91
CA SER A 46 1.00 -16.79 5.26
C SER A 46 0.81 -16.82 3.74
N LEU A 47 -0.17 -16.09 3.21
CA LEU A 47 -0.35 -15.90 1.77
C LEU A 47 0.89 -15.27 1.11
N ILE A 48 1.60 -14.38 1.80
CA ILE A 48 2.82 -13.75 1.29
C ILE A 48 3.88 -14.80 0.97
N SER A 49 4.09 -15.78 1.88
CA SER A 49 5.05 -16.86 1.64
C SER A 49 4.63 -17.75 0.46
N HIS A 50 3.32 -17.97 0.28
CA HIS A 50 2.80 -18.71 -0.86
C HIS A 50 3.07 -17.98 -2.18
N LEU A 51 2.81 -16.68 -2.23
CA LEU A 51 3.07 -15.87 -3.41
C LEU A 51 4.56 -15.82 -3.76
N GLU A 52 5.44 -15.58 -2.76
CA GLU A 52 6.89 -15.57 -2.99
C GLU A 52 7.40 -16.89 -3.60
N GLN A 53 6.90 -18.04 -3.12
CA GLN A 53 7.40 -19.36 -3.54
C GLN A 53 6.80 -19.84 -4.85
N ASN A 54 5.57 -19.43 -5.18
CA ASN A 54 4.88 -19.92 -6.39
C ASN A 54 4.90 -18.91 -7.53
N GLU A 55 4.76 -17.62 -7.25
CA GLU A 55 4.78 -16.56 -8.26
C GLU A 55 6.16 -15.94 -8.43
N GLY A 56 7.00 -16.02 -7.40
CA GLY A 56 8.34 -15.47 -7.37
C GLY A 56 8.41 -14.04 -6.80
N VAL A 57 9.64 -13.56 -6.71
CA VAL A 57 9.97 -12.21 -6.28
C VAL A 57 10.71 -11.51 -7.42
N PHE A 58 10.23 -10.35 -7.82
CA PHE A 58 10.76 -9.64 -8.97
C PHE A 58 11.35 -8.30 -8.56
N TYR A 59 12.47 -7.95 -9.18
CA TYR A 59 13.08 -6.64 -9.04
C TYR A 59 13.04 -5.93 -10.40
N PRO A 60 12.45 -4.75 -10.51
CA PRO A 60 12.32 -4.09 -11.80
C PRO A 60 13.68 -3.66 -12.33
N LYS A 61 13.92 -3.90 -13.63
CA LYS A 61 15.13 -3.42 -14.31
C LYS A 61 15.19 -1.90 -14.22
N GLY A 62 16.29 -1.38 -13.70
CA GLY A 62 16.46 0.06 -13.45
C GLY A 62 16.03 0.51 -12.03
N GLY A 63 15.70 -0.44 -11.15
CA GLY A 63 15.34 -0.15 -9.76
C GLY A 63 13.87 0.21 -9.57
N MET A 64 13.46 0.42 -8.33
CA MET A 64 12.07 0.73 -7.98
C MET A 64 11.55 2.00 -8.65
N ILE A 65 12.42 2.98 -8.90
CA ILE A 65 12.06 4.22 -9.60
C ILE A 65 11.48 3.97 -11.00
N SER A 66 11.84 2.86 -11.65
CA SER A 66 11.33 2.53 -12.96
C SER A 66 9.81 2.28 -12.97
N ILE A 67 9.25 1.80 -11.87
CA ILE A 67 7.79 1.64 -11.69
C ILE A 67 7.13 3.02 -11.65
N THR A 68 7.67 3.94 -10.85
CA THR A 68 7.17 5.33 -10.76
C THR A 68 7.23 6.01 -12.13
N ASN A 69 8.36 5.87 -12.84
CA ASN A 69 8.51 6.44 -14.17
C ASN A 69 7.54 5.83 -15.19
N ALA A 70 7.30 4.52 -15.14
CA ALA A 70 6.34 3.86 -16.02
C ALA A 70 4.91 4.37 -15.79
N LEU A 71 4.49 4.50 -14.53
CA LEU A 71 3.19 5.07 -14.17
C LEU A 71 3.06 6.54 -14.58
N TYR A 72 4.11 7.33 -14.38
CA TYR A 72 4.16 8.73 -14.82
C TYR A 72 3.98 8.83 -16.34
N GLN A 73 4.74 8.05 -17.11
CA GLN A 73 4.64 8.06 -18.57
C GLN A 73 3.25 7.57 -19.06
N LEU A 74 2.69 6.57 -18.40
CA LEU A 74 1.33 6.11 -18.72
C LEU A 74 0.29 7.19 -18.45
N SER A 75 0.36 7.87 -17.32
CA SER A 75 -0.59 8.92 -16.96
C SER A 75 -0.52 10.12 -17.93
N LEU A 76 0.69 10.51 -18.39
CA LEU A 76 0.83 11.53 -19.43
C LEU A 76 0.14 11.12 -20.74
N LYS A 77 0.27 9.86 -21.15
CA LYS A 77 -0.43 9.33 -22.33
C LYS A 77 -1.95 9.33 -22.18
N LEU A 78 -2.44 9.23 -20.94
CA LEU A 78 -3.87 9.32 -20.61
C LEU A 78 -4.37 10.77 -20.43
N GLY A 79 -3.51 11.76 -20.67
CA GLY A 79 -3.89 13.18 -20.62
C GLY A 79 -3.78 13.82 -19.23
N VAL A 80 -3.12 13.17 -18.27
CA VAL A 80 -2.90 13.76 -16.94
C VAL A 80 -1.88 14.88 -17.04
N SER A 81 -2.20 16.04 -16.47
CA SER A 81 -1.29 17.18 -16.33
C SER A 81 -0.67 17.20 -14.92
N TYR A 82 0.61 17.55 -14.84
CA TYR A 82 1.33 17.65 -13.58
C TYR A 82 1.84 19.07 -13.35
N THR A 83 1.68 19.56 -12.13
CA THR A 83 2.29 20.81 -11.67
C THR A 83 3.15 20.51 -10.46
N PHE A 84 4.47 20.44 -10.66
CA PHE A 84 5.43 20.16 -9.60
C PHE A 84 5.81 21.43 -8.86
N GLY A 85 6.25 21.27 -7.59
CA GLY A 85 6.66 22.40 -6.76
C GLY A 85 5.52 23.34 -6.38
N ALA A 86 4.26 22.93 -6.55
CA ALA A 86 3.07 23.70 -6.25
C ALA A 86 2.37 23.13 -5.00
N SER A 87 2.48 23.84 -3.89
CA SER A 87 1.81 23.47 -2.66
C SER A 87 0.33 23.86 -2.72
N VAL A 88 -0.56 22.96 -2.39
CA VAL A 88 -1.98 23.26 -2.21
C VAL A 88 -2.16 23.92 -0.85
N GLU A 89 -2.61 25.17 -0.85
CA GLU A 89 -2.77 25.99 0.37
C GLU A 89 -4.14 25.73 1.02
N GLN A 90 -5.17 25.47 0.22
CA GLN A 90 -6.54 25.29 0.70
C GLN A 90 -7.40 24.52 -0.29
N ILE A 91 -8.31 23.70 0.25
CA ILE A 91 -9.43 23.14 -0.52
C ILE A 91 -10.62 24.11 -0.40
N VAL A 92 -11.13 24.57 -1.52
CA VAL A 92 -12.25 25.51 -1.57
C VAL A 92 -13.57 24.77 -1.55
N ASN A 93 -14.40 25.04 -0.54
CA ASN A 93 -15.74 24.47 -0.40
C ASN A 93 -16.79 25.60 -0.50
N ALA A 94 -17.89 25.32 -1.18
CA ALA A 94 -19.08 26.18 -1.19
C ALA A 94 -20.34 25.31 -1.27
N ASN A 95 -21.34 25.62 -0.45
CA ASN A 95 -22.63 24.91 -0.43
C ASN A 95 -22.46 23.37 -0.27
N HIS A 96 -21.62 22.94 0.67
CA HIS A 96 -21.30 21.54 0.96
C HIS A 96 -20.71 20.76 -0.24
N ALA A 97 -20.17 21.45 -1.23
CA ALA A 97 -19.48 20.86 -2.37
C ALA A 97 -18.08 21.45 -2.53
N VAL A 98 -17.14 20.61 -2.94
CA VAL A 98 -15.81 21.03 -3.36
C VAL A 98 -15.91 21.86 -4.65
N ARG A 99 -15.12 22.92 -4.74
CA ARG A 99 -15.09 23.84 -5.90
C ARG A 99 -13.70 24.04 -6.49
N GLY A 100 -12.67 23.48 -5.89
CA GLY A 100 -11.31 23.62 -6.36
C GLY A 100 -10.29 23.70 -5.23
N VAL A 101 -9.09 24.10 -5.58
CA VAL A 101 -7.97 24.32 -4.66
C VAL A 101 -7.35 25.70 -4.86
N ILE A 102 -6.67 26.20 -3.82
CA ILE A 102 -5.80 27.38 -3.90
C ILE A 102 -4.36 26.90 -4.02
N VAL A 103 -3.67 27.33 -5.06
CA VAL A 103 -2.25 27.06 -5.30
C VAL A 103 -1.58 28.38 -5.71
N ASN A 104 -0.51 28.79 -5.01
CA ASN A 104 0.17 30.06 -5.23
C ASN A 104 -0.82 31.24 -5.27
N LYS A 105 -1.77 31.27 -4.34
CA LYS A 105 -2.83 32.27 -4.20
C LYS A 105 -3.81 32.34 -5.40
N GLN A 106 -3.75 31.40 -6.30
CA GLN A 106 -4.66 31.28 -7.43
C GLN A 106 -5.62 30.12 -7.24
N LYS A 107 -6.89 30.33 -7.54
CA LYS A 107 -7.90 29.27 -7.52
C LYS A 107 -7.79 28.43 -8.77
N ILE A 108 -7.75 27.10 -8.58
CA ILE A 108 -7.90 26.12 -9.65
C ILE A 108 -9.22 25.39 -9.41
N ASP A 109 -10.13 25.48 -10.35
CA ASP A 109 -11.44 24.81 -10.24
C ASP A 109 -11.31 23.31 -10.45
N ALA A 110 -12.05 22.53 -9.65
CA ALA A 110 -12.11 21.07 -9.75
C ALA A 110 -13.44 20.58 -9.18
N ASP A 111 -14.04 19.59 -9.84
CA ASP A 111 -15.27 18.94 -9.41
C ASP A 111 -15.01 17.87 -8.34
N ILE A 112 -13.84 17.24 -8.39
CA ILE A 112 -13.40 16.18 -7.45
C ILE A 112 -11.96 16.46 -7.04
N ILE A 113 -11.70 16.32 -5.74
CA ILE A 113 -10.34 16.42 -5.19
C ILE A 113 -10.02 15.12 -4.44
N VAL A 114 -8.87 14.54 -4.76
CA VAL A 114 -8.30 13.40 -4.03
C VAL A 114 -7.04 13.88 -3.34
N SER A 115 -7.07 13.95 -2.01
CA SER A 115 -5.89 14.28 -1.21
C SER A 115 -5.11 13.03 -0.88
N ASN A 116 -3.79 13.05 -1.13
CA ASN A 116 -2.84 12.04 -0.66
C ASN A 116 -1.93 12.57 0.44
N MET A 117 -2.40 13.59 1.16
CA MET A 117 -1.72 14.13 2.33
C MET A 117 -1.90 13.19 3.53
N ASP A 118 -0.91 13.12 4.40
CA ASP A 118 -1.04 12.38 5.67
C ASP A 118 -2.17 12.97 6.52
N VAL A 119 -2.93 12.10 7.18
CA VAL A 119 -4.10 12.49 8.00
C VAL A 119 -3.72 13.34 9.22
N TYR A 120 -2.46 13.36 9.61
CA TYR A 120 -1.96 14.12 10.76
C TYR A 120 -1.50 15.55 10.43
N TYR A 121 -1.62 16.01 9.17
CA TYR A 121 -1.26 17.35 8.74
C TYR A 121 -2.45 18.12 8.19
#